data_dfccb2f603811ff490ece0bcfa670069
#
_entry.id   dfccb2f603811ff490ece0bcfa670069
#
_cell.length_a   1.000
_cell.length_b   1.000
_cell.length_c   1.000
_cell.angle_alpha   90.00
_cell.angle_beta   90.00
_cell.angle_gamma   90.00
#
_symmetry.space_group_name_H-M   'P 1'
#
loop_
_entity.id
_entity.type
_entity.pdbx_description
1 polymer ?
#
loop_
_entity_poly.entity_id
_entity_poly.type
_entity_poly.pdbx_seq_one_letter_code
_entity_poly.pdbx_strand_id
1 'polypeptide(L)'
;MAVEDHPLDYAQFEGTIPAGEYGGGTVMVWDYGNYVPETEFDIASALRHGQLKFILRGKKLKGSWVLVHMRERQWLLIKHRDRYASNISITDSAPKSALTHRTLSEIAAYEANKMATTRRLVDQSGKLRPRARGRGQRLTSR
;
A
#
# COMPACT_ATOMS: atom_id res chain seq x y z
N MET A 1 -11.90 -9.96 -7.80
CA MET A 1 -10.73 -9.44 -7.06
C MET A 1 -10.59 -10.18 -5.74
N ALA A 2 -9.38 -10.38 -5.24
CA ALA A 2 -9.14 -10.84 -3.89
C ALA A 2 -9.24 -9.66 -2.92
N VAL A 3 -9.83 -9.88 -1.75
CA VAL A 3 -9.95 -8.88 -0.68
C VAL A 3 -9.27 -9.43 0.56
N GLU A 4 -8.46 -8.59 1.22
CA GLU A 4 -7.74 -8.92 2.43
C GLU A 4 -7.98 -7.88 3.50
N ASP A 5 -8.06 -8.33 4.76
CA ASP A 5 -8.16 -7.43 5.90
C ASP A 5 -6.80 -6.78 6.18
N HIS A 6 -6.82 -5.47 6.36
CA HIS A 6 -5.62 -4.70 6.64
C HIS A 6 -5.86 -3.73 7.81
N PRO A 7 -4.82 -3.43 8.62
CA PRO A 7 -4.87 -2.33 9.56
C PRO A 7 -5.19 -1.00 8.87
N LEU A 8 -5.89 -0.09 9.57
CA LEU A 8 -6.28 1.21 9.00
C LEU A 8 -5.09 2.06 8.52
N ASP A 9 -3.93 1.89 9.12
CA ASP A 9 -2.70 2.61 8.72
C ASP A 9 -2.28 2.31 7.27
N TYR A 10 -2.67 1.14 6.74
CA TYR A 10 -2.43 0.78 5.34
C TYR A 10 -3.21 1.63 4.33
N ALA A 11 -4.26 2.34 4.76
CA ALA A 11 -5.02 3.22 3.88
C ALA A 11 -4.19 4.35 3.26
N GLN A 12 -3.03 4.67 3.85
CA GLN A 12 -2.11 5.69 3.35
C GLN A 12 -0.73 5.13 2.99
N PHE A 13 -0.57 3.81 3.04
CA PHE A 13 0.71 3.16 2.78
C PHE A 13 0.92 2.91 1.29
N GLU A 14 2.06 3.36 0.79
CA GLU A 14 2.62 2.99 -0.51
C GLU A 14 4.07 2.54 -0.34
N GLY A 15 4.41 1.40 -0.92
CA GLY A 15 5.74 0.83 -0.79
C GLY A 15 5.78 -0.64 -1.16
N THR A 16 6.91 -1.28 -0.89
CA THR A 16 7.08 -2.72 -1.11
C THR A 16 7.15 -3.45 0.22
N ILE A 17 6.23 -4.38 0.41
CA ILE A 17 6.22 -5.33 1.52
C ILE A 17 7.13 -6.50 1.13
N PRO A 18 8.09 -6.91 1.99
CA PRO A 18 9.01 -8.00 1.68
C PRO A 18 8.30 -9.30 1.29
N ALA A 19 8.91 -10.04 0.36
CA ALA A 19 8.43 -11.36 0.00
C ALA A 19 8.49 -12.30 1.21
N GLY A 20 7.39 -13.01 1.47
CA GLY A 20 7.24 -13.90 2.64
C GLY A 20 6.50 -13.27 3.82
N GLU A 21 6.28 -11.98 3.83
CA GLU A 21 5.38 -11.33 4.76
C GLU A 21 3.94 -11.31 4.24
N TYR A 22 2.96 -11.16 5.15
CA TYR A 22 1.56 -11.06 4.77
C TYR A 22 1.32 -9.87 3.85
N GLY A 23 0.69 -10.11 2.69
CA GLY A 23 0.48 -9.08 1.67
C GLY A 23 1.73 -8.69 0.88
N GLY A 24 2.78 -9.55 0.85
CA GLY A 24 4.04 -9.28 0.14
C GLY A 24 3.86 -8.80 -1.30
N GLY A 25 4.59 -7.76 -1.67
CA GLY A 25 4.51 -7.13 -2.98
C GLY A 25 4.51 -5.61 -2.93
N THR A 26 4.41 -4.97 -4.08
CA THR A 26 4.31 -3.50 -4.15
C THR A 26 2.87 -3.06 -3.99
N VAL A 27 2.64 -2.16 -3.04
CA VAL A 27 1.34 -1.61 -2.67
C VAL A 27 1.23 -0.15 -3.10
N MET A 28 0.08 0.20 -3.63
CA MET A 28 -0.27 1.54 -4.10
C MET A 28 -1.64 1.93 -3.56
N VAL A 29 -1.82 3.18 -3.16
CA VAL A 29 -3.13 3.79 -2.96
C VAL A 29 -3.68 4.22 -4.32
N TRP A 30 -4.28 3.26 -5.05
CA TRP A 30 -4.71 3.50 -6.43
C TRP A 30 -5.88 4.48 -6.52
N ASP A 31 -6.83 4.40 -5.58
CA ASP A 31 -7.94 5.36 -5.44
C ASP A 31 -8.28 5.58 -3.97
N TYR A 32 -8.85 6.72 -3.65
CA TYR A 32 -9.40 7.03 -2.34
C TYR A 32 -10.55 8.02 -2.42
N GLY A 33 -11.38 8.05 -1.40
CA GLY A 33 -12.53 8.93 -1.30
C GLY A 33 -13.51 8.45 -0.25
N ASN A 34 -14.76 8.89 -0.41
CA ASN A 34 -15.85 8.48 0.47
C ASN A 34 -16.81 7.57 -0.27
N TYR A 35 -17.56 6.78 0.46
CA TYR A 35 -18.68 6.02 -0.06
C TYR A 35 -19.93 6.25 0.77
N VAL A 36 -21.09 6.09 0.15
CA VAL A 36 -22.40 6.14 0.80
C VAL A 36 -23.06 4.78 0.59
N PRO A 37 -23.33 4.01 1.66
CA PRO A 37 -24.03 2.74 1.51
C PRO A 37 -25.45 2.96 0.99
N GLU A 38 -25.89 2.11 0.06
CA GLU A 38 -27.25 2.01 -0.45
C GLU A 38 -27.86 0.68 0.04
N THR A 39 -28.01 0.54 1.36
CA THR A 39 -28.55 -0.67 2.00
C THR A 39 -29.42 -0.28 3.20
N GLU A 40 -30.44 -1.07 3.46
CA GLU A 40 -31.28 -0.97 4.67
C GLU A 40 -30.60 -1.58 5.90
N PHE A 41 -29.59 -2.44 5.67
CA PHE A 41 -28.81 -3.07 6.72
C PHE A 41 -27.62 -2.20 7.12
N ASP A 42 -27.10 -2.40 8.33
CA ASP A 42 -25.75 -1.91 8.64
C ASP A 42 -24.69 -2.57 7.74
N ILE A 43 -23.59 -1.89 7.53
CA ILE A 43 -22.55 -2.32 6.59
C ILE A 43 -22.00 -3.71 6.95
N ALA A 44 -21.79 -3.99 8.23
CA ALA A 44 -21.25 -5.26 8.67
C ALA A 44 -22.23 -6.42 8.37
N SER A 45 -23.54 -6.20 8.55
CA SER A 45 -24.57 -7.17 8.18
C SER A 45 -24.64 -7.36 6.66
N ALA A 46 -24.59 -6.29 5.87
CA ALA A 46 -24.56 -6.36 4.42
C ALA A 46 -23.36 -7.18 3.90
N LEU A 47 -22.17 -6.97 4.47
CA LEU A 47 -20.97 -7.74 4.14
C LEU A 47 -21.10 -9.22 4.54
N ARG A 48 -21.68 -9.53 5.71
CA ARG A 48 -21.95 -10.92 6.12
C ARG A 48 -22.93 -11.63 5.18
N HIS A 49 -23.91 -10.89 4.64
CA HIS A 49 -24.83 -11.41 3.62
C HIS A 49 -24.20 -11.50 2.23
N GLY A 50 -22.96 -11.05 2.07
CA GLY A 50 -22.20 -11.16 0.84
C GLY A 50 -22.58 -10.14 -0.22
N GLN A 51 -23.28 -9.07 0.12
CA GLN A 51 -23.64 -8.03 -0.84
C GLN A 51 -23.69 -6.64 -0.19
N LEU A 52 -22.96 -5.70 -0.75
CA LEU A 52 -23.02 -4.30 -0.35
C LEU A 52 -23.17 -3.41 -1.57
N LYS A 53 -24.28 -2.67 -1.65
CA LYS A 53 -24.50 -1.60 -2.62
C LYS A 53 -24.05 -0.27 -2.04
N PHE A 54 -23.41 0.56 -2.84
CA PHE A 54 -22.90 1.84 -2.39
C PHE A 54 -22.62 2.80 -3.56
N ILE A 55 -22.62 4.10 -3.25
CA ILE A 55 -22.16 5.14 -4.15
C ILE A 55 -20.72 5.49 -3.81
N LEU A 56 -19.82 5.37 -4.76
CA LEU A 56 -18.43 5.83 -4.62
C LEU A 56 -18.29 7.30 -5.01
N ARG A 57 -17.52 8.02 -4.23
CA ARG A 57 -17.05 9.40 -4.47
C ARG A 57 -15.53 9.43 -4.38
N GLY A 58 -14.89 8.54 -5.15
CA GLY A 58 -13.44 8.43 -5.26
C GLY A 58 -12.84 9.48 -6.18
N LYS A 59 -11.53 9.55 -6.20
CA LYS A 59 -10.80 10.36 -7.18
C LYS A 59 -11.01 9.81 -8.59
N LYS A 60 -11.02 8.50 -8.74
CA LYS A 60 -11.17 7.78 -10.01
C LYS A 60 -12.54 7.10 -10.14
N LEU A 61 -12.92 6.28 -9.17
CA LEU A 61 -14.16 5.54 -9.18
C LEU A 61 -15.30 6.39 -8.62
N LYS A 62 -16.38 6.51 -9.39
CA LYS A 62 -17.56 7.30 -9.03
C LYS A 62 -18.85 6.59 -9.36
N GLY A 63 -19.92 7.00 -8.69
CA GLY A 63 -21.27 6.52 -8.93
C GLY A 63 -21.61 5.22 -8.23
N SER A 64 -22.66 4.55 -8.68
CA SER A 64 -23.24 3.38 -8.03
C SER A 64 -22.48 2.09 -8.37
N TRP A 65 -22.23 1.30 -7.34
CA TRP A 65 -21.49 0.03 -7.39
C TRP A 65 -22.14 -1.01 -6.47
N VAL A 66 -21.87 -2.26 -6.75
CA VAL A 66 -22.17 -3.34 -5.82
C VAL A 66 -20.95 -4.25 -5.64
N LEU A 67 -20.66 -4.59 -4.39
CA LEU A 67 -19.69 -5.58 -4.01
C LEU A 67 -20.43 -6.88 -3.72
N VAL A 68 -20.05 -7.97 -4.38
CA VAL A 68 -20.71 -9.28 -4.26
C VAL A 68 -19.68 -10.34 -3.89
N HIS A 69 -19.92 -11.05 -2.79
CA HIS A 69 -19.09 -12.17 -2.35
C HIS A 69 -19.28 -13.38 -3.25
N MET A 70 -18.21 -13.97 -3.70
CA MET A 70 -18.22 -15.18 -4.51
C MET A 70 -17.88 -16.42 -3.68
N ARG A 71 -16.69 -16.46 -3.15
CA ARG A 71 -16.17 -17.55 -2.32
C ARG A 71 -14.91 -17.09 -1.58
N GLU A 72 -14.67 -17.58 -0.38
CA GLU A 72 -13.48 -17.26 0.41
C GLU A 72 -13.21 -15.75 0.49
N ARG A 73 -12.10 -15.29 -0.09
CA ARG A 73 -11.72 -13.87 -0.19
C ARG A 73 -12.04 -13.27 -1.56
N GLN A 74 -12.76 -13.99 -2.42
CA GLN A 74 -13.07 -13.55 -3.77
C GLN A 74 -14.37 -12.74 -3.79
N TRP A 75 -14.28 -11.52 -4.29
CA TRP A 75 -15.39 -10.60 -4.44
C TRP A 75 -15.45 -10.06 -5.86
N LEU A 76 -16.64 -9.74 -6.33
CA LEU A 76 -16.88 -8.97 -7.54
C LEU A 76 -17.23 -7.55 -7.16
N LEU A 77 -16.58 -6.59 -7.79
CA LEU A 77 -16.96 -5.18 -7.77
C LEU A 77 -17.60 -4.83 -9.11
N ILE A 78 -18.91 -4.62 -9.10
CA ILE A 78 -19.71 -4.45 -10.32
C ILE A 78 -20.18 -3.01 -10.40
N LYS A 79 -19.91 -2.36 -11.54
CA LYS A 79 -20.40 -1.02 -11.85
C LYS A 79 -21.85 -1.09 -12.33
N HIS A 80 -22.75 -0.34 -11.68
CA HIS A 80 -24.07 -0.12 -12.20
C HIS A 80 -24.07 0.89 -13.37
N ARG A 81 -25.07 0.80 -14.25
CA ARG A 81 -25.26 1.78 -15.32
C ARG A 81 -25.67 3.13 -14.75
N ASP A 82 -24.81 4.11 -14.89
CA ASP A 82 -25.07 5.51 -14.58
C ASP A 82 -24.16 6.39 -15.46
N ARG A 83 -24.18 7.71 -15.24
CA ARG A 83 -23.37 8.67 -16.02
C ARG A 83 -21.86 8.45 -15.93
N TYR A 84 -21.38 7.63 -14.98
CA TYR A 84 -19.97 7.30 -14.78
C TYR A 84 -19.60 5.92 -15.34
N ALA A 85 -20.56 5.18 -15.90
CA ALA A 85 -20.28 3.89 -16.53
C ALA A 85 -19.52 4.10 -17.84
N SER A 86 -18.47 3.30 -18.03
CA SER A 86 -17.63 3.35 -19.24
C SER A 86 -17.17 1.94 -19.60
N ASN A 87 -16.94 1.70 -20.88
CA ASN A 87 -16.32 0.48 -21.39
C ASN A 87 -14.78 0.56 -21.42
N ILE A 88 -14.21 1.70 -21.02
CA ILE A 88 -12.76 1.88 -20.96
C ILE A 88 -12.25 1.25 -19.67
N SER A 89 -11.18 0.44 -19.76
CA SER A 89 -10.48 -0.06 -18.59
C SER A 89 -9.90 1.11 -17.79
N ILE A 90 -10.46 1.35 -16.60
CA ILE A 90 -10.02 2.45 -15.73
C ILE A 90 -8.60 2.20 -15.18
N THR A 91 -8.21 0.95 -14.98
CA THR A 91 -6.87 0.60 -14.52
C THR A 91 -5.81 0.90 -15.56
N ASP A 92 -6.13 0.76 -16.84
CA ASP A 92 -5.20 1.04 -17.94
C ASP A 92 -5.14 2.55 -18.24
N SER A 93 -6.27 3.23 -18.18
CA SER A 93 -6.36 4.69 -18.46
C SER A 93 -5.86 5.55 -17.30
N ALA A 94 -5.91 5.04 -16.06
CA ALA A 94 -5.49 5.75 -14.85
C ALA A 94 -4.61 4.85 -13.94
N PRO A 95 -3.43 4.38 -14.39
CA PRO A 95 -2.62 3.39 -13.67
C PRO A 95 -1.88 3.94 -12.45
N LYS A 96 -1.79 5.26 -12.30
CA LYS A 96 -0.98 5.91 -11.26
C LYS A 96 -1.71 5.95 -9.92
N SER A 97 -0.96 6.00 -8.83
CA SER A 97 -1.44 6.27 -7.48
C SER A 97 -2.26 7.57 -7.43
N ALA A 98 -3.37 7.55 -6.69
CA ALA A 98 -4.14 8.76 -6.39
C ALA A 98 -3.47 9.64 -5.34
N LEU A 99 -2.52 9.09 -4.57
CA LEU A 99 -1.80 9.77 -3.50
C LEU A 99 -0.50 10.40 -3.98
N THR A 100 0.38 9.62 -4.64
CA THR A 100 1.73 10.06 -5.04
C THR A 100 1.91 10.28 -6.53
N HIS A 101 0.90 9.96 -7.35
CA HIS A 101 0.93 10.02 -8.82
C HIS A 101 2.00 9.14 -9.49
N ARG A 102 2.51 8.14 -8.76
CA ARG A 102 3.48 7.16 -9.25
C ARG A 102 2.78 5.91 -9.76
N THR A 103 3.43 5.21 -10.69
CA THR A 103 3.06 3.84 -11.09
C THR A 103 3.57 2.83 -10.06
N LEU A 104 3.08 1.59 -10.09
CA LEU A 104 3.60 0.51 -9.25
C LEU A 104 5.10 0.29 -9.44
N SER A 105 5.59 0.36 -10.67
CA SER A 105 7.02 0.20 -10.96
C SER A 105 7.87 1.36 -10.40
N GLU A 106 7.36 2.58 -10.43
CA GLU A 106 8.05 3.74 -9.83
C GLU A 106 8.08 3.66 -8.30
N ILE A 107 7.01 3.16 -7.66
CA ILE A 107 6.98 2.91 -6.22
C ILE A 107 8.00 1.83 -5.84
N ALA A 108 8.03 0.71 -6.56
CA ALA A 108 8.99 -0.38 -6.33
C ALA A 108 10.45 0.08 -6.49
N ALA A 109 10.75 0.85 -7.54
CA ALA A 109 12.09 1.38 -7.79
C ALA A 109 12.53 2.37 -6.70
N TYR A 110 11.63 3.21 -6.23
CA TYR A 110 11.91 4.15 -5.15
C TYR A 110 12.30 3.43 -3.85
N GLU A 111 11.55 2.40 -3.45
CA GLU A 111 11.85 1.62 -2.25
C GLU A 111 13.16 0.84 -2.38
N ALA A 112 13.45 0.25 -3.54
CA ALA A 112 14.71 -0.43 -3.79
C ALA A 112 15.91 0.53 -3.65
N ASN A 113 15.82 1.74 -4.19
CA ASN A 113 16.85 2.77 -4.08
C ASN A 113 17.03 3.24 -2.62
N LYS A 114 15.95 3.44 -1.89
CA LYS A 114 15.98 3.81 -0.47
C LYS A 114 16.70 2.75 0.38
N MET A 115 16.37 1.48 0.18
CA MET A 115 17.03 0.36 0.86
C MET A 115 18.53 0.28 0.52
N ALA A 116 18.90 0.46 -0.76
CA ALA A 116 20.31 0.47 -1.19
C ALA A 116 21.10 1.61 -0.55
N THR A 117 20.50 2.79 -0.43
CA THR A 117 21.12 3.97 0.20
C THR A 117 21.32 3.74 1.70
N THR A 118 20.31 3.22 2.40
CA THR A 118 20.39 2.91 3.82
C THR A 118 21.48 1.87 4.08
N ARG A 119 21.56 0.82 3.25
CA ARG A 119 22.62 -0.22 3.37
C ARG A 119 24.02 0.35 3.20
N ARG A 120 24.23 1.27 2.26
CA ARG A 120 25.53 1.95 2.06
C ARG A 120 25.91 2.82 3.27
N LEU A 121 24.97 3.54 3.87
CA LEU A 121 25.21 4.38 5.04
C LEU A 121 25.58 3.53 6.27
N VAL A 122 24.91 2.40 6.48
CA VAL A 122 25.22 1.46 7.57
C VAL A 122 26.62 0.85 7.37
N ASP A 123 26.98 0.45 6.15
CA ASP A 123 28.31 -0.12 5.84
C ASP A 123 29.43 0.91 6.03
N GLN A 124 29.19 2.15 5.70
CA GLN A 124 30.17 3.25 5.92
C GLN A 124 30.30 3.61 7.41
N SER A 125 29.24 3.52 8.23
CA SER A 125 29.30 3.77 9.66
C SER A 125 29.91 2.60 10.46
N GLY A 126 29.90 1.38 9.91
CA GLY A 126 30.50 0.19 10.49
C GLY A 126 32.03 0.17 10.48
N LYS A 127 32.69 1.10 9.78
CA LYS A 127 34.17 1.27 9.77
C LYS A 127 34.65 2.31 10.79
N LEU A 128 34.24 2.21 12.03
CA LEU A 128 34.92 2.89 13.14
C LEU A 128 36.27 2.21 13.34
N ARG A 129 37.36 2.86 12.88
CA ARG A 129 38.73 2.44 13.15
C ARG A 129 38.95 2.36 14.67
N PRO A 130 39.49 1.24 15.21
CA PRO A 130 39.84 1.20 16.61
C PRO A 130 40.93 2.25 16.88
N ARG A 131 40.67 3.14 17.83
CA ARG A 131 41.67 4.09 18.34
C ARG A 131 42.90 3.31 18.77
N ALA A 132 44.05 3.63 18.15
CA ALA A 132 45.35 3.14 18.57
C ALA A 132 45.55 3.47 20.05
N ARG A 133 45.72 2.45 20.88
CA ARG A 133 46.11 2.59 22.29
C ARG A 133 47.48 3.25 22.32
N GLY A 134 47.53 4.45 22.88
CA GLY A 134 48.79 5.15 23.16
C GLY A 134 49.69 4.30 24.04
N ARG A 135 50.93 4.12 23.60
CA ARG A 135 52.02 3.52 24.36
C ARG A 135 52.18 4.30 25.65
N GLY A 136 51.96 3.65 26.80
CA GLY A 136 52.32 4.17 28.10
C GLY A 136 53.81 4.32 28.20
N GLN A 137 54.26 5.55 28.42
CA GLN A 137 55.65 5.81 28.85
C GLN A 137 55.86 5.25 30.24
N ARG A 138 56.81 4.32 30.40
CA ARG A 138 57.35 3.93 31.71
C ARG A 138 58.19 5.08 32.25
N LEU A 139 57.76 5.66 33.33
CA LEU A 139 58.63 6.48 34.19
C LEU A 139 59.46 5.54 35.07
N THR A 140 60.75 5.54 34.86
CA THR A 140 61.75 4.95 35.77
C THR A 140 62.10 5.99 36.80
N SER A 141 61.81 5.67 38.07
CA SER A 141 62.30 6.43 39.24
C SER A 141 63.75 6.09 39.53
N ARG A 142 64.49 7.09 39.86
CA ARG A 142 65.65 7.06 40.77
C ARG A 142 65.37 7.99 41.91
#